data_106d610044b0419e9e7f51952a2f9ee4
#
_entry.id   106d610044b0419e9e7f51952a2f9ee4
#
_cell.length_a   1.000
_cell.length_b   1.000
_cell.length_c   1.000
_cell.angle_alpha   90.00
_cell.angle_beta   90.00
_cell.angle_gamma   90.00
#
_symmetry.space_group_name_H-M   'P 1'
#
loop_
_entity.id
_entity.type
_entity.pdbx_description
1 polymer ?
#
loop_
_entity_poly.entity_id
_entity_poly.type
_entity_poly.pdbx_seq_one_letter_code
_entity_poly.pdbx_strand_id
1 'polypeptide(L)'
;SSLKMTNALKKAKLEITKTDLINGDVIPNTILEVYTENDELIFTGKTDKEGKIIIDGLKLGKYYILEKEASLGYIITNEKIYFELKANGEIVKAEMKNKPITSTVEITKIDVSNSEPLPNTIIEVYNDKDELIYSGRTNEEGKIVIEELRYGKYYFIEETRL
;
A
#
# COMPACT_ATOMS: atom_id res chain seq x y z
N SER A 1 -61.73 7.16 -5.25
CA SER A 1 -60.47 7.47 -4.58
C SER A 1 -59.31 6.70 -5.19
N SER A 2 -58.16 7.34 -5.34
CA SER A 2 -56.96 6.69 -5.87
C SER A 2 -56.04 6.29 -4.70
N LEU A 3 -55.46 5.10 -4.80
CA LEU A 3 -54.46 4.58 -3.86
C LEU A 3 -53.09 4.75 -4.50
N LYS A 4 -52.16 5.31 -3.76
CA LYS A 4 -50.74 5.39 -4.14
C LYS A 4 -49.94 4.37 -3.33
N MET A 5 -49.16 3.58 -4.05
CA MET A 5 -48.22 2.67 -3.44
C MET A 5 -46.81 3.14 -3.78
N THR A 6 -45.98 3.30 -2.75
CA THR A 6 -44.58 3.66 -2.92
C THR A 6 -43.70 2.59 -2.30
N ASN A 7 -42.68 2.17 -3.05
CA ASN A 7 -41.70 1.25 -2.57
C ASN A 7 -40.36 1.99 -2.40
N ALA A 8 -39.72 1.75 -1.28
CA ALA A 8 -38.36 2.23 -1.08
C ALA A 8 -37.42 1.49 -2.01
N LEU A 9 -36.44 2.21 -2.58
CA LEU A 9 -35.39 1.61 -3.37
C LEU A 9 -34.55 0.69 -2.49
N LYS A 10 -34.23 -0.47 -3.01
CA LYS A 10 -33.32 -1.41 -2.35
C LYS A 10 -31.90 -0.87 -2.43
N LYS A 11 -31.22 -0.85 -1.30
CA LYS A 11 -29.87 -0.30 -1.17
C LYS A 11 -29.01 -1.23 -0.34
N ALA A 12 -27.72 -1.14 -0.57
CA ALA A 12 -26.73 -1.94 0.12
C ALA A 12 -25.48 -1.10 0.43
N LYS A 13 -24.56 -1.68 1.15
CA LYS A 13 -23.35 -1.03 1.63
C LYS A 13 -22.12 -1.72 1.03
N LEU A 14 -21.12 -0.93 0.66
CA LEU A 14 -19.80 -1.41 0.26
C LEU A 14 -18.78 -0.98 1.31
N GLU A 15 -17.98 -1.91 1.78
CA GLU A 15 -16.82 -1.65 2.63
C GLU A 15 -15.56 -2.08 1.88
N ILE A 16 -14.66 -1.13 1.63
CA ILE A 16 -13.39 -1.39 0.95
C ILE A 16 -12.26 -1.29 1.96
N THR A 17 -11.36 -2.27 1.97
CA THR A 17 -10.15 -2.24 2.78
C THR A 17 -8.94 -2.30 1.86
N LYS A 18 -8.01 -1.37 2.06
CA LYS A 18 -6.76 -1.29 1.32
C LYS A 18 -5.62 -1.82 2.16
N THR A 19 -4.87 -2.79 1.66
CA THR A 19 -3.79 -3.44 2.41
C THR A 19 -2.51 -3.59 1.59
N ASP A 20 -1.40 -3.69 2.29
CA ASP A 20 -0.09 -3.97 1.73
C ASP A 20 -0.02 -5.44 1.28
N LEU A 21 0.42 -5.66 0.06
CA LEU A 21 0.49 -6.99 -0.54
C LEU A 21 1.46 -7.92 0.19
N ILE A 22 2.50 -7.37 0.81
CA ILE A 22 3.59 -8.14 1.40
C ILE A 22 3.33 -8.43 2.88
N ASN A 23 3.01 -7.39 3.68
CA ASN A 23 2.89 -7.53 5.14
C ASN A 23 1.45 -7.43 5.67
N GLY A 24 0.49 -7.11 4.82
CA GLY A 24 -0.91 -7.01 5.22
C GLY A 24 -1.29 -5.74 5.98
N ASP A 25 -0.37 -4.80 6.15
CA ASP A 25 -0.67 -3.53 6.83
C ASP A 25 -1.75 -2.76 6.08
N VAL A 26 -2.63 -2.10 6.83
CA VAL A 26 -3.64 -1.24 6.22
C VAL A 26 -2.99 0.00 5.61
N ILE A 27 -3.54 0.46 4.46
CA ILE A 27 -2.99 1.59 3.71
C ILE A 27 -3.97 2.76 3.73
N PRO A 28 -3.66 3.84 4.48
CA PRO A 28 -4.45 5.07 4.44
C PRO A 28 -4.10 5.91 3.20
N ASN A 29 -4.91 6.92 2.93
CA ASN A 29 -4.66 7.95 1.91
C ASN A 29 -4.60 7.44 0.47
N THR A 30 -5.18 6.27 0.16
CA THR A 30 -5.37 5.81 -1.21
C THR A 30 -6.66 6.41 -1.75
N ILE A 31 -6.62 7.02 -2.94
CA ILE A 31 -7.81 7.55 -3.58
C ILE A 31 -8.40 6.47 -4.48
N LEU A 32 -9.64 6.09 -4.18
CA LEU A 32 -10.41 5.08 -4.91
C LEU A 32 -11.61 5.69 -5.58
N GLU A 33 -11.97 5.12 -6.71
CA GLU A 33 -13.18 5.47 -7.46
C GLU A 33 -14.07 4.24 -7.60
N VAL A 34 -15.37 4.43 -7.53
CA VAL A 34 -16.34 3.37 -7.77
C VAL A 34 -17.19 3.75 -8.98
N TYR A 35 -17.31 2.80 -9.89
CA TYR A 35 -18.06 2.96 -11.14
C TYR A 35 -19.17 1.94 -11.22
N THR A 36 -20.25 2.29 -11.93
CA THR A 36 -21.26 1.31 -12.37
C THR A 36 -20.69 0.42 -13.46
N GLU A 37 -21.38 -0.66 -13.81
CA GLU A 37 -20.97 -1.53 -14.91
C GLU A 37 -20.97 -0.81 -16.28
N ASN A 38 -21.65 0.34 -16.37
CA ASN A 38 -21.70 1.18 -17.57
C ASN A 38 -20.66 2.30 -17.55
N ASP A 39 -19.64 2.19 -16.68
CA ASP A 39 -18.53 3.13 -16.57
C ASP A 39 -18.92 4.52 -16.07
N GLU A 40 -20.02 4.63 -15.33
CA GLU A 40 -20.39 5.87 -14.67
C GLU A 40 -19.71 5.97 -13.30
N LEU A 41 -18.98 7.05 -13.08
CA LEU A 41 -18.36 7.34 -11.78
C LEU A 41 -19.46 7.72 -10.77
N ILE A 42 -19.54 6.97 -9.67
CA ILE A 42 -20.53 7.24 -8.61
C ILE A 42 -19.92 7.64 -7.29
N PHE A 43 -18.64 7.44 -7.10
CA PHE A 43 -17.97 7.75 -5.84
C PHE A 43 -16.48 7.95 -6.06
N THR A 44 -15.92 8.94 -5.38
CA THR A 44 -14.48 9.14 -5.24
C THR A 44 -14.20 9.43 -3.78
N GLY A 45 -13.24 8.76 -3.20
CA GLY A 45 -12.86 8.95 -1.80
C GLY A 45 -11.49 8.43 -1.47
N LYS A 46 -11.07 8.74 -0.26
CA LYS A 46 -9.73 8.42 0.26
C LYS A 46 -9.88 7.43 1.41
N THR A 47 -9.04 6.40 1.46
CA THR A 47 -9.00 5.48 2.59
C THR A 47 -8.61 6.20 3.87
N ASP A 48 -9.24 5.84 4.97
CA ASP A 48 -9.01 6.40 6.29
C ASP A 48 -7.78 5.77 6.97
N LYS A 49 -7.58 6.06 8.26
CA LYS A 49 -6.44 5.55 9.03
C LYS A 49 -6.42 4.03 9.16
N GLU A 50 -7.58 3.39 9.08
CA GLU A 50 -7.71 1.94 9.07
C GLU A 50 -7.66 1.35 7.65
N GLY A 51 -7.34 2.16 6.65
CA GLY A 51 -7.30 1.74 5.27
C GLY A 51 -8.66 1.48 4.67
N LYS A 52 -9.73 2.09 5.19
CA LYS A 52 -11.11 1.78 4.82
C LYS A 52 -11.82 2.93 4.14
N ILE A 53 -12.72 2.54 3.24
CA ILE A 53 -13.81 3.38 2.72
C ILE A 53 -15.10 2.61 2.91
N ILE A 54 -16.10 3.28 3.49
CA ILE A 54 -17.44 2.73 3.64
C ILE A 54 -18.41 3.59 2.85
N ILE A 55 -19.13 2.97 1.91
CA ILE A 55 -20.11 3.64 1.08
C ILE A 55 -21.47 3.03 1.38
N ASP A 56 -22.35 3.84 1.95
CA ASP A 56 -23.71 3.46 2.29
C ASP A 56 -24.68 3.88 1.21
N GLY A 57 -25.83 3.24 1.16
CA GLY A 57 -26.94 3.66 0.31
C GLY A 57 -26.73 3.48 -1.19
N LEU A 58 -25.90 2.52 -1.60
CA LEU A 58 -25.73 2.20 -3.01
C LEU A 58 -26.92 1.37 -3.53
N LYS A 59 -27.38 1.69 -4.73
CA LYS A 59 -28.43 0.91 -5.41
C LYS A 59 -27.91 -0.49 -5.72
N LEU A 60 -28.80 -1.48 -5.75
CA LEU A 60 -28.43 -2.82 -6.19
C LEU A 60 -27.96 -2.80 -7.63
N GLY A 61 -26.96 -3.62 -7.94
CA GLY A 61 -26.40 -3.69 -9.28
C GLY A 61 -24.95 -4.12 -9.26
N LYS A 62 -24.32 -4.03 -10.43
CA LYS A 62 -22.93 -4.39 -10.65
C LYS A 62 -22.06 -3.15 -10.76
N TYR A 63 -20.88 -3.23 -10.17
CA TYR A 63 -19.95 -2.12 -10.01
C TYR A 63 -18.53 -2.60 -10.14
N TYR A 64 -17.60 -1.66 -10.25
CA TYR A 64 -16.19 -1.94 -10.03
C TYR A 64 -15.49 -0.80 -9.30
N ILE A 65 -14.42 -1.17 -8.61
CA ILE A 65 -13.54 -0.25 -7.89
C ILE A 65 -12.26 -0.10 -8.69
N LEU A 66 -11.79 1.14 -8.81
CA LEU A 66 -10.53 1.46 -9.49
C LEU A 66 -9.70 2.39 -8.59
N GLU A 67 -8.39 2.16 -8.53
CA GLU A 67 -7.50 3.06 -7.83
C GLU A 67 -7.18 4.27 -8.72
N LYS A 68 -7.42 5.47 -8.21
CA LYS A 68 -7.09 6.71 -8.89
C LYS A 68 -5.69 7.20 -8.54
N GLU A 69 -5.32 7.09 -7.28
CA GLU A 69 -4.02 7.54 -6.79
C GLU A 69 -3.55 6.63 -5.66
N ALA A 70 -2.34 6.09 -5.80
CA ALA A 70 -1.74 5.27 -4.75
C ALA A 70 -1.27 6.13 -3.59
N SER A 71 -1.30 5.56 -2.38
CA SER A 71 -0.68 6.18 -1.22
C SER A 71 0.84 6.23 -1.41
N LEU A 72 1.47 7.20 -0.76
CA LEU A 72 2.92 7.39 -0.83
C LEU A 72 3.65 6.10 -0.45
N GLY A 73 4.59 5.69 -1.27
CA GLY A 73 5.37 4.47 -1.06
C GLY A 73 4.79 3.21 -1.68
N TYR A 74 3.68 3.33 -2.43
CA TYR A 74 3.02 2.21 -3.09
C TYR A 74 2.90 2.41 -4.59
N ILE A 75 2.91 1.30 -5.32
CA ILE A 75 2.73 1.28 -6.77
C ILE A 75 1.24 1.26 -7.07
N ILE A 76 0.77 2.18 -7.92
CA ILE A 76 -0.62 2.21 -8.35
C ILE A 76 -0.98 0.93 -9.12
N THR A 77 -2.19 0.42 -8.91
CA THR A 77 -2.72 -0.69 -9.69
C THR A 77 -3.80 -0.22 -10.64
N ASN A 78 -3.88 -0.84 -11.83
CA ASN A 78 -4.94 -0.61 -12.81
C ASN A 78 -6.00 -1.71 -12.75
N GLU A 79 -5.90 -2.61 -11.79
CA GLU A 79 -6.84 -3.70 -11.61
C GLU A 79 -8.22 -3.17 -11.22
N LYS A 80 -9.25 -3.64 -11.94
CA LYS A 80 -10.63 -3.37 -11.58
C LYS A 80 -11.14 -4.48 -10.67
N ILE A 81 -11.68 -4.09 -9.52
CA ILE A 81 -12.29 -5.03 -8.58
C ILE A 81 -13.80 -5.00 -8.77
N TYR A 82 -14.35 -6.04 -9.36
CA TYR A 82 -15.78 -6.15 -9.62
C TYR A 82 -16.53 -6.67 -8.40
N PHE A 83 -17.69 -6.10 -8.15
CA PHE A 83 -18.58 -6.56 -7.10
C PHE A 83 -20.04 -6.37 -7.52
N GLU A 84 -20.94 -7.07 -6.85
CA GLU A 84 -22.37 -6.98 -7.11
C GLU A 84 -23.12 -6.82 -5.79
N LEU A 85 -24.06 -5.88 -5.76
CA LEU A 85 -24.98 -5.69 -4.65
C LEU A 85 -26.31 -6.33 -5.05
N LYS A 86 -26.67 -7.43 -4.39
CA LYS A 86 -27.79 -8.31 -4.80
C LYS A 86 -29.02 -8.17 -3.93
N ALA A 87 -28.86 -7.81 -2.66
CA ALA A 87 -29.95 -7.82 -1.69
C ALA A 87 -29.99 -6.56 -0.87
N ASN A 88 -31.21 -6.12 -0.52
CA ASN A 88 -31.42 -4.96 0.35
C ASN A 88 -30.74 -5.18 1.71
N GLY A 89 -29.98 -4.18 2.15
CA GLY A 89 -29.26 -4.25 3.43
C GLY A 89 -27.97 -5.06 3.41
N GLU A 90 -27.60 -5.62 2.27
CA GLU A 90 -26.35 -6.37 2.11
C GLU A 90 -25.15 -5.49 2.41
N ILE A 91 -24.12 -6.08 3.01
CA ILE A 91 -22.81 -5.46 3.18
C ILE A 91 -21.81 -6.30 2.37
N VAL A 92 -21.29 -5.72 1.30
CA VAL A 92 -20.22 -6.35 0.52
C VAL A 92 -18.89 -5.80 0.99
N LYS A 93 -17.96 -6.69 1.26
CA LYS A 93 -16.59 -6.33 1.66
C LYS A 93 -15.64 -6.65 0.52
N ALA A 94 -14.88 -5.65 0.11
CA ALA A 94 -13.84 -5.79 -0.92
C ALA A 94 -12.49 -5.45 -0.33
N GLU A 95 -11.47 -6.19 -0.73
CA GLU A 95 -10.09 -5.93 -0.34
C GLU A 95 -9.26 -5.66 -1.59
N MET A 96 -8.47 -4.59 -1.53
CA MET A 96 -7.52 -4.24 -2.59
C MET A 96 -6.12 -4.19 -2.01
N LYS A 97 -5.17 -4.81 -2.72
CA LYS A 97 -3.78 -4.91 -2.27
C LYS A 97 -2.86 -4.12 -3.19
N ASN A 98 -1.94 -3.36 -2.60
CA ASN A 98 -0.90 -2.67 -3.35
C ASN A 98 0.48 -3.18 -2.99
N LYS A 99 1.32 -3.24 -4.02
CA LYS A 99 2.73 -3.59 -3.87
C LYS A 99 3.50 -2.36 -3.41
N PRO A 100 4.36 -2.47 -2.38
CA PRO A 100 5.21 -1.36 -1.98
C PRO A 100 6.28 -1.06 -3.03
N ILE A 101 6.69 0.21 -3.11
CA ILE A 101 7.86 0.62 -3.89
C ILE A 101 9.09 0.19 -3.10
N THR A 102 10.00 -0.52 -3.75
CA THR A 102 11.26 -0.96 -3.15
C THR A 102 12.45 -0.58 -4.01
N SER A 103 13.61 -0.49 -3.40
CA SER A 103 14.87 -0.17 -4.07
C SER A 103 16.00 -1.05 -3.56
N THR A 104 17.06 -1.16 -4.36
CA THR A 104 18.29 -1.82 -3.97
C THR A 104 19.33 -0.75 -3.62
N VAL A 105 20.00 -0.91 -2.49
CA VAL A 105 21.06 -0.01 -2.04
C VAL A 105 22.37 -0.78 -1.96
N GLU A 106 23.41 -0.23 -2.55
CA GLU A 106 24.77 -0.77 -2.46
C GLU A 106 25.61 0.18 -1.61
N ILE A 107 26.23 -0.36 -0.56
CA ILE A 107 27.13 0.39 0.32
C ILE A 107 28.54 -0.16 0.10
N THR A 108 29.49 0.73 -0.16
CA THR A 108 30.90 0.37 -0.34
C THR A 108 31.74 1.01 0.76
N LYS A 109 32.56 0.19 1.40
CA LYS A 109 33.50 0.63 2.44
C LYS A 109 34.93 0.57 1.91
N ILE A 110 35.64 1.67 1.99
CA ILE A 110 37.01 1.77 1.52
C ILE A 110 37.91 2.40 2.59
N ASP A 111 39.19 2.12 2.51
CA ASP A 111 40.21 2.77 3.31
C ASP A 111 40.44 4.20 2.80
N VAL A 112 40.39 5.17 3.71
CA VAL A 112 40.55 6.59 3.36
C VAL A 112 41.93 6.90 2.77
N SER A 113 42.96 6.19 3.20
CA SER A 113 44.35 6.49 2.82
C SER A 113 44.76 5.93 1.46
N ASN A 114 44.22 4.76 1.06
CA ASN A 114 44.68 4.09 -0.16
C ASN A 114 43.57 3.63 -1.09
N SER A 115 42.29 3.90 -0.72
CA SER A 115 41.10 3.50 -1.49
C SER A 115 40.91 1.99 -1.66
N GLU A 116 41.60 1.18 -0.85
CA GLU A 116 41.40 -0.27 -0.86
C GLU A 116 40.09 -0.68 -0.22
N PRO A 117 39.41 -1.72 -0.74
CA PRO A 117 38.19 -2.22 -0.12
C PRO A 117 38.43 -2.72 1.30
N LEU A 118 37.46 -2.46 2.19
CA LEU A 118 37.50 -2.93 3.58
C LEU A 118 36.46 -4.04 3.79
N PRO A 119 36.90 -5.31 3.80
CA PRO A 119 35.99 -6.43 4.09
C PRO A 119 35.70 -6.57 5.57
N ASN A 120 34.66 -7.36 5.88
CA ASN A 120 34.27 -7.70 7.26
C ASN A 120 33.89 -6.51 8.16
N THR A 121 33.58 -5.36 7.57
CA THR A 121 33.09 -4.21 8.33
C THR A 121 31.61 -4.40 8.59
N ILE A 122 31.19 -4.24 9.84
CA ILE A 122 29.79 -4.34 10.23
C ILE A 122 29.09 -3.03 9.93
N ILE A 123 28.06 -3.10 9.12
CA ILE A 123 27.21 -1.95 8.78
C ILE A 123 25.80 -2.23 9.28
N GLU A 124 25.22 -1.27 9.96
CA GLU A 124 23.84 -1.29 10.40
C GLU A 124 23.07 -0.19 9.68
N VAL A 125 21.86 -0.52 9.21
CA VAL A 125 20.97 0.43 8.52
C VAL A 125 19.72 0.62 9.34
N TYR A 126 19.36 1.88 9.57
CA TYR A 126 18.21 2.30 10.36
C TYR A 126 17.26 3.13 9.50
N ASN A 127 15.97 3.05 9.81
CA ASN A 127 14.98 3.97 9.23
C ASN A 127 14.97 5.31 10.00
N ASP A 128 14.09 6.22 9.61
CA ASP A 128 13.98 7.55 10.23
C ASP A 128 13.30 7.53 11.61
N LYS A 129 12.86 6.37 12.08
CA LYS A 129 12.36 6.13 13.43
C LYS A 129 13.40 5.44 14.32
N ASP A 130 14.64 5.37 13.86
CA ASP A 130 15.74 4.72 14.55
C ASP A 130 15.55 3.21 14.77
N GLU A 131 14.73 2.59 13.94
CA GLU A 131 14.55 1.13 13.96
C GLU A 131 15.62 0.47 13.09
N LEU A 132 16.25 -0.59 13.61
CA LEU A 132 17.22 -1.39 12.85
C LEU A 132 16.51 -2.18 11.75
N ILE A 133 16.90 -1.91 10.50
CA ILE A 133 16.32 -2.56 9.33
C ILE A 133 17.20 -3.68 8.80
N TYR A 134 18.52 -3.48 8.88
CA TYR A 134 19.49 -4.41 8.33
C TYR A 134 20.79 -4.33 9.10
N SER A 135 21.45 -5.48 9.30
CA SER A 135 22.81 -5.55 9.80
C SER A 135 23.58 -6.59 9.01
N GLY A 136 24.80 -6.28 8.62
CA GLY A 136 25.61 -7.21 7.86
C GLY A 136 27.07 -6.76 7.78
N ARG A 137 27.89 -7.61 7.17
CA ARG A 137 29.33 -7.36 6.99
C ARG A 137 29.62 -7.15 5.51
N THR A 138 30.53 -6.21 5.24
CA THR A 138 31.05 -6.04 3.88
C THR A 138 31.76 -7.31 3.43
N ASN A 139 31.62 -7.60 2.13
CA ASN A 139 32.31 -8.72 1.50
C ASN A 139 33.77 -8.37 1.18
N GLU A 140 34.48 -9.24 0.46
CA GLU A 140 35.88 -9.04 0.11
C GLU A 140 36.11 -7.80 -0.80
N GLU A 141 35.07 -7.37 -1.49
CA GLU A 141 35.10 -6.14 -2.31
C GLU A 141 34.71 -4.90 -1.51
N GLY A 142 34.48 -5.03 -0.18
CA GLY A 142 34.08 -3.95 0.68
C GLY A 142 32.60 -3.56 0.52
N LYS A 143 31.77 -4.44 -0.04
CA LYS A 143 30.39 -4.12 -0.41
C LYS A 143 29.33 -4.84 0.40
N ILE A 144 28.20 -4.17 0.58
CA ILE A 144 26.94 -4.73 1.06
C ILE A 144 25.86 -4.31 0.06
N VAL A 145 25.05 -5.27 -0.36
CA VAL A 145 23.88 -5.03 -1.21
C VAL A 145 22.63 -5.36 -0.40
N ILE A 146 21.74 -4.37 -0.28
CA ILE A 146 20.47 -4.52 0.43
C ILE A 146 19.36 -4.42 -0.61
N GLU A 147 18.65 -5.51 -0.84
CA GLU A 147 17.55 -5.58 -1.79
C GLU A 147 16.21 -5.33 -1.11
N GLU A 148 15.22 -4.89 -1.89
CA GLU A 148 13.83 -4.71 -1.46
C GLU A 148 13.67 -3.76 -0.26
N LEU A 149 14.51 -2.73 -0.21
CA LEU A 149 14.39 -1.68 0.79
C LEU A 149 13.18 -0.80 0.44
N ARG A 150 12.23 -0.67 1.35
CA ARG A 150 10.99 0.08 1.13
C ARG A 150 11.25 1.57 0.98
N TYR A 151 10.39 2.24 0.23
CA TYR A 151 10.39 3.71 0.12
C TYR A 151 10.46 4.35 1.50
N GLY A 152 11.40 5.28 1.68
CA GLY A 152 11.57 5.97 2.95
C GLY A 152 12.96 6.59 3.09
N LYS A 153 13.23 7.08 4.28
CA LYS A 153 14.51 7.66 4.64
C LYS A 153 15.25 6.72 5.58
N TYR A 154 16.53 6.59 5.34
CA TYR A 154 17.39 5.66 6.08
C TYR A 154 18.73 6.33 6.38
N TYR A 155 19.42 5.80 7.36
CA TYR A 155 20.82 6.10 7.59
C TYR A 155 21.54 4.81 7.94
N PHE A 156 22.85 4.76 7.68
CA PHE A 156 23.67 3.63 8.08
C PHE A 156 24.84 4.08 8.92
N ILE A 157 25.25 3.20 9.81
CA ILE A 157 26.41 3.42 10.67
C ILE A 157 27.33 2.20 10.60
N GLU A 158 28.60 2.44 10.84
CA GLU A 158 29.60 1.41 11.01
C GLU A 158 29.68 1.06 12.50
N GLU A 159 29.56 -0.24 12.81
CA GLU A 159 29.82 -0.68 14.18
C GLU A 159 31.31 -0.75 14.41
N THR A 160 31.81 -0.01 15.41
CA THR A 160 33.21 -0.01 15.79
C THR A 160 33.45 -1.10 16.84
N ARG A 161 34.37 -2.04 16.53
CA ARG A 161 34.83 -3.03 17.50
C ARG A 161 36.27 -2.72 17.89
N LEU A 162 36.47 -2.67 19.18
CA LEU A 162 37.81 -2.52 19.75
C LEU A 162 38.45 -3.90 19.96
#